data_d54ea5d936ca9fa1017cc380088e0c19
#
_entry.id   d54ea5d936ca9fa1017cc380088e0c19
#
_cell.length_a   1.000
_cell.length_b   1.000
_cell.length_c   1.000
_cell.angle_alpha   90.00
_cell.angle_beta   90.00
_cell.angle_gamma   90.00
#
_symmetry.space_group_name_H-M   'P 1'
#
loop_
_entity.id
_entity.type
_entity.pdbx_description
1 polymer ?
#
loop_
_entity_poly.entity_id
_entity_poly.type
_entity_poly.pdbx_seq_one_letter_code
_entity_poly.pdbx_strand_id
1 'polypeptide(L)'
;GEDFYDIADGLKNIDDSIRFLGLNNGSRLGHAIAIGAKPSSYYENRGYQIIMSKQRMLDVLVWVLATCRIAQIRMSSDFEKQLTDKSKELYKEIGYSIPYDEKKYYQSMLLRSDDIIPKVEKSLWDKTSLCLDDQCVEARKEQDVEKLCTIYLSNKDIWNEGNVVDMFIYHKDISSIVEQIQNYMMAIIVKKKIAIESNPSSNVKIGPIDGYNFHPCFRFLSNGINVSVNTDDKGIFATSLPNEYSLIANAYCQNGYTIREAAYLMERLKANAQSQRFKENKVRLGI
;
A
#
# COMPACT_ATOMS: atom_id res chain seq x y z
N GLY A 1 -2.07 3.60 -6.10
CA GLY A 1 -1.18 4.17 -5.61
C GLY A 1 -0.95 5.62 -5.22
N GLU A 2 -1.59 6.60 -5.85
CA GLU A 2 -1.41 8.03 -5.54
C GLU A 2 -2.59 8.62 -4.75
N ASP A 3 -3.74 7.98 -4.79
CA ASP A 3 -4.95 8.39 -4.08
C ASP A 3 -5.24 7.42 -2.93
N PHE A 4 -5.37 7.94 -1.73
CA PHE A 4 -5.67 7.20 -0.51
C PHE A 4 -6.34 8.10 0.53
N TYR A 5 -7.22 7.53 1.34
CA TYR A 5 -7.91 8.26 2.42
C TYR A 5 -6.99 8.59 3.59
N ASP A 6 -5.99 7.76 3.79
CA ASP A 6 -4.99 7.86 4.84
C ASP A 6 -3.69 7.18 4.39
N ILE A 7 -2.52 7.61 4.90
CA ILE A 7 -1.25 6.95 4.56
C ILE A 7 -1.28 5.48 4.97
N ALA A 8 -1.80 5.15 6.15
CA ALA A 8 -1.89 3.76 6.60
C ALA A 8 -2.80 2.91 5.69
N ASP A 9 -3.90 3.50 5.19
CA ASP A 9 -4.77 2.88 4.19
C ASP A 9 -4.03 2.62 2.86
N GLY A 10 -3.28 3.60 2.38
CA GLY A 10 -2.46 3.44 1.19
C GLY A 10 -1.38 2.36 1.34
N LEU A 11 -0.74 2.29 2.51
CA LEU A 11 0.25 1.25 2.84
C LEU A 11 -0.39 -0.14 2.87
N LYS A 12 -1.56 -0.27 3.49
CA LYS A 12 -2.33 -1.52 3.49
C LYS A 12 -2.65 -1.99 2.07
N ASN A 13 -3.13 -1.08 1.21
CA ASN A 13 -3.45 -1.41 -0.18
C ASN A 13 -2.22 -1.87 -0.98
N ILE A 14 -1.04 -1.32 -0.68
CA ILE A 14 0.22 -1.74 -1.30
C ILE A 14 0.65 -3.13 -0.76
N ASP A 15 0.52 -3.37 0.56
CA ASP A 15 0.79 -4.69 1.15
C ASP A 15 -0.12 -5.76 0.55
N ASP A 16 -1.42 -5.49 0.47
CA ASP A 16 -2.40 -6.36 -0.18
C ASP A 16 -2.01 -6.65 -1.65
N SER A 17 -1.59 -5.62 -2.40
CA SER A 17 -1.16 -5.79 -3.79
C SER A 17 0.09 -6.67 -3.90
N ILE A 18 1.09 -6.46 -3.03
CA ILE A 18 2.32 -7.26 -3.02
C ILE A 18 2.00 -8.73 -2.72
N ARG A 19 1.09 -8.97 -1.80
CA ARG A 19 0.70 -10.29 -1.33
C ARG A 19 -0.21 -11.01 -2.33
N PHE A 20 -1.35 -10.40 -2.64
CA PHE A 20 -2.41 -11.05 -3.42
C PHE A 20 -2.05 -11.22 -4.90
N LEU A 21 -1.30 -10.28 -5.46
CA LEU A 21 -0.81 -10.39 -6.83
C LEU A 21 0.54 -11.12 -6.93
N GLY A 22 1.10 -11.55 -5.79
CA GLY A 22 2.38 -12.25 -5.75
C GLY A 22 3.54 -11.43 -6.33
N LEU A 23 3.53 -10.09 -6.10
CA LEU A 23 4.53 -9.21 -6.69
C LEU A 23 5.94 -9.58 -6.24
N ASN A 24 6.86 -9.66 -7.22
CA ASN A 24 8.25 -10.06 -7.00
C ASN A 24 9.16 -9.43 -8.07
N ASN A 25 10.36 -9.99 -8.27
CA ASN A 25 11.33 -9.52 -9.25
C ASN A 25 10.72 -9.42 -10.66
N GLY A 26 10.76 -8.23 -11.23
CA GLY A 26 10.16 -7.88 -12.51
C GLY A 26 8.78 -7.22 -12.40
N SER A 27 8.15 -7.24 -11.21
CA SER A 27 6.92 -6.50 -10.94
C SER A 27 7.19 -5.02 -10.66
N ARG A 28 6.17 -4.18 -10.88
CA ARG A 28 6.21 -2.74 -10.59
C ARG A 28 4.99 -2.29 -9.81
N LEU A 29 5.21 -1.33 -8.91
CA LEU A 29 4.17 -0.55 -8.26
C LEU A 29 4.11 0.82 -8.91
N GLY A 30 2.93 1.25 -9.35
CA GLY A 30 2.70 2.61 -9.83
C GLY A 30 2.59 3.59 -8.66
N HIS A 31 3.25 4.75 -8.78
CA HIS A 31 3.25 5.87 -7.83
C HIS A 31 3.75 5.52 -6.43
N ALA A 32 3.10 4.63 -5.71
CA ALA A 32 3.44 4.16 -4.36
C ALA A 32 3.68 5.29 -3.33
N ILE A 33 2.99 6.41 -3.46
CA ILE A 33 3.23 7.64 -2.67
C ILE A 33 3.12 7.37 -1.18
N ALA A 34 2.16 6.54 -0.74
CA ALA A 34 1.98 6.21 0.67
C ALA A 34 3.25 5.66 1.34
N ILE A 35 4.14 4.97 0.59
CA ILE A 35 5.39 4.41 1.13
C ILE A 35 6.43 5.50 1.40
N GLY A 36 6.39 6.63 0.70
CA GLY A 36 7.42 7.65 0.81
C GLY A 36 6.93 9.02 1.29
N ALA A 37 5.61 9.24 1.38
CA ALA A 37 5.05 10.46 1.94
C ALA A 37 5.49 10.67 3.39
N LYS A 38 5.68 11.93 3.81
CA LYS A 38 6.11 12.28 5.15
C LYS A 38 4.95 12.22 6.14
N PRO A 39 4.89 11.23 7.08
CA PRO A 39 3.72 11.06 7.93
C PRO A 39 3.50 12.22 8.89
N SER A 40 4.57 12.83 9.46
CA SER A 40 4.43 13.93 10.39
C SER A 40 3.66 15.10 9.77
N SER A 41 4.12 15.64 8.64
CA SER A 41 3.42 16.75 7.95
C SER A 41 2.00 16.36 7.53
N TYR A 42 1.82 15.13 7.05
CA TYR A 42 0.53 14.65 6.59
C TYR A 42 -0.52 14.64 7.71
N TYR A 43 -0.18 14.06 8.87
CA TYR A 43 -1.11 13.95 10.00
C TYR A 43 -1.27 15.28 10.75
N GLU A 44 -0.19 16.03 10.94
CA GLU A 44 -0.25 17.37 11.59
C GLU A 44 -1.18 18.33 10.82
N ASN A 45 -1.02 18.40 9.49
CA ASN A 45 -1.84 19.26 8.62
C ASN A 45 -3.34 18.89 8.63
N ARG A 46 -3.68 17.66 9.05
CA ARG A 46 -5.07 17.15 9.15
C ARG A 46 -5.57 17.05 10.59
N GLY A 47 -4.81 17.57 11.57
CA GLY A 47 -5.17 17.43 12.99
C GLY A 47 -5.32 15.97 13.43
N TYR A 48 -4.57 15.05 12.80
CA TYR A 48 -4.62 13.60 13.04
C TYR A 48 -5.98 12.95 12.75
N GLN A 49 -6.87 13.65 12.07
CA GLN A 49 -8.21 13.19 11.75
C GLN A 49 -8.22 12.40 10.44
N ILE A 50 -8.98 11.29 10.45
CA ILE A 50 -9.33 10.54 9.25
C ILE A 50 -10.84 10.40 9.13
N ILE A 51 -11.32 10.38 7.87
CA ILE A 51 -12.73 10.19 7.53
C ILE A 51 -12.79 9.13 6.43
N MET A 52 -13.42 7.99 6.73
CA MET A 52 -13.59 6.91 5.77
C MET A 52 -14.75 6.00 6.20
N SER A 53 -15.12 5.03 5.38
CA SER A 53 -16.15 4.06 5.77
C SER A 53 -15.70 3.21 6.96
N LYS A 54 -16.65 2.81 7.81
CA LYS A 54 -16.40 2.00 9.02
C LYS A 54 -15.61 0.73 8.69
N GLN A 55 -15.98 0.04 7.61
CA GLN A 55 -15.29 -1.18 7.21
C GLN A 55 -13.82 -0.93 6.86
N ARG A 56 -13.56 0.12 6.08
CA ARG A 56 -12.20 0.49 5.70
C ARG A 56 -11.38 0.92 6.90
N MET A 57 -11.99 1.69 7.80
CA MET A 57 -11.34 2.11 9.05
C MET A 57 -10.98 0.90 9.91
N LEU A 58 -11.91 -0.02 10.15
CA LEU A 58 -11.64 -1.26 10.89
C LEU A 58 -10.47 -2.04 10.27
N ASP A 59 -10.48 -2.22 8.96
CA ASP A 59 -9.41 -2.92 8.24
C ASP A 59 -8.05 -2.27 8.43
N VAL A 60 -7.99 -0.94 8.32
CA VAL A 60 -6.73 -0.17 8.49
C VAL A 60 -6.21 -0.28 9.92
N LEU A 61 -7.07 -0.09 10.92
CA LEU A 61 -6.66 -0.15 12.33
C LEU A 61 -6.13 -1.54 12.71
N VAL A 62 -6.84 -2.60 12.31
CA VAL A 62 -6.40 -3.99 12.55
C VAL A 62 -5.12 -4.31 11.77
N TRP A 63 -4.99 -3.82 10.53
CA TRP A 63 -3.77 -4.00 9.75
C TRP A 63 -2.55 -3.31 10.39
N VAL A 64 -2.72 -2.08 10.92
CA VAL A 64 -1.65 -1.37 11.64
C VAL A 64 -1.21 -2.16 12.87
N LEU A 65 -2.14 -2.62 13.70
CA LEU A 65 -1.86 -3.44 14.88
C LEU A 65 -1.11 -4.71 14.52
N ALA A 66 -1.59 -5.45 13.53
CA ALA A 66 -0.98 -6.70 13.07
C ALA A 66 0.42 -6.47 12.47
N THR A 67 0.56 -5.44 11.61
CA THR A 67 1.84 -5.11 10.97
C THR A 67 2.89 -4.71 11.99
N CYS A 68 2.51 -3.92 13.00
CA CYS A 68 3.43 -3.56 14.08
C CYS A 68 3.94 -4.79 14.84
N ARG A 69 3.08 -5.78 15.11
CA ARG A 69 3.51 -7.03 15.76
C ARG A 69 4.43 -7.85 14.85
N ILE A 70 4.09 -7.99 13.58
CA ILE A 70 4.90 -8.74 12.59
C ILE A 70 6.28 -8.09 12.42
N ALA A 71 6.32 -6.77 12.29
CA ALA A 71 7.55 -5.99 12.11
C ALA A 71 8.29 -5.68 13.43
N GLN A 72 7.76 -6.11 14.58
CA GLN A 72 8.28 -5.83 15.92
C GLN A 72 8.42 -4.31 16.21
N ILE A 73 7.50 -3.51 15.68
CA ILE A 73 7.40 -2.08 15.94
C ILE A 73 6.67 -1.87 17.28
N ARG A 74 7.32 -1.17 18.20
CA ARG A 74 6.75 -0.88 19.52
C ARG A 74 5.81 0.31 19.45
N MET A 75 4.60 0.14 19.96
CA MET A 75 3.63 1.23 20.19
C MET A 75 3.59 1.58 21.68
N SER A 76 3.16 2.81 21.99
CA SER A 76 2.78 3.14 23.36
C SER A 76 1.50 2.38 23.74
N SER A 77 1.35 2.03 25.03
CA SER A 77 0.16 1.31 25.52
C SER A 77 -1.13 2.08 25.26
N ASP A 78 -1.08 3.39 25.34
CA ASP A 78 -2.25 4.25 25.12
C ASP A 78 -2.68 4.25 23.67
N PHE A 79 -1.71 4.28 22.73
CA PHE A 79 -2.01 4.22 21.31
C PHE A 79 -2.50 2.82 20.88
N GLU A 80 -1.86 1.75 21.34
CA GLU A 80 -2.33 0.37 21.06
C GLU A 80 -3.75 0.17 21.59
N LYS A 81 -4.03 0.66 22.81
CA LYS A 81 -5.37 0.61 23.38
C LYS A 81 -6.38 1.40 22.56
N GLN A 82 -6.03 2.63 22.14
CA GLN A 82 -6.91 3.45 21.30
C GLN A 82 -7.31 2.73 20.02
N LEU A 83 -6.35 2.14 19.29
CA LEU A 83 -6.63 1.40 18.06
C LEU A 83 -7.48 0.16 18.32
N THR A 84 -7.18 -0.58 19.39
CA THR A 84 -7.90 -1.80 19.75
C THR A 84 -9.35 -1.50 20.15
N ASP A 85 -9.57 -0.47 20.96
CA ASP A 85 -10.90 -0.11 21.42
C ASP A 85 -11.78 0.37 20.25
N LYS A 86 -11.23 1.23 19.36
CA LYS A 86 -11.95 1.68 18.15
C LYS A 86 -12.24 0.52 17.19
N SER A 87 -11.32 -0.42 17.03
CA SER A 87 -11.54 -1.60 16.21
C SER A 87 -12.69 -2.47 16.74
N LYS A 88 -12.78 -2.68 18.07
CA LYS A 88 -13.89 -3.41 18.70
C LYS A 88 -15.24 -2.69 18.53
N GLU A 89 -15.23 -1.36 18.68
CA GLU A 89 -16.41 -0.51 18.48
C GLU A 89 -16.92 -0.69 17.04
N LEU A 90 -16.07 -0.44 16.04
CA LEU A 90 -16.42 -0.55 14.62
C LEU A 90 -16.92 -1.95 14.26
N TYR A 91 -16.23 -3.00 14.72
CA TYR A 91 -16.63 -4.38 14.48
C TYR A 91 -18.05 -4.68 14.99
N LYS A 92 -18.37 -4.18 16.19
CA LYS A 92 -19.72 -4.32 16.78
C LYS A 92 -20.75 -3.51 16.01
N GLU A 93 -20.44 -2.26 15.65
CA GLU A 93 -21.35 -1.38 14.93
C GLU A 93 -21.68 -1.88 13.52
N ILE A 94 -20.69 -2.46 12.82
CA ILE A 94 -20.89 -3.11 11.52
C ILE A 94 -21.80 -4.35 11.65
N GLY A 95 -21.86 -4.96 12.84
CA GLY A 95 -22.80 -6.06 13.12
C GLY A 95 -22.24 -7.46 12.89
N TYR A 96 -20.92 -7.64 12.94
CA TYR A 96 -20.34 -8.99 12.87
C TYR A 96 -20.86 -9.89 14.00
N SER A 97 -21.36 -11.08 13.65
CA SER A 97 -21.98 -12.02 14.59
C SER A 97 -20.99 -12.92 15.35
N ILE A 98 -19.76 -13.04 14.85
CA ILE A 98 -18.69 -13.81 15.49
C ILE A 98 -18.04 -12.93 16.56
N PRO A 99 -17.69 -13.46 17.75
CA PRO A 99 -16.96 -12.67 18.75
C PRO A 99 -15.69 -12.05 18.19
N TYR A 100 -15.44 -10.78 18.55
CA TYR A 100 -14.25 -10.06 18.08
C TYR A 100 -12.97 -10.72 18.57
N ASP A 101 -12.15 -11.10 17.63
CA ASP A 101 -10.76 -11.52 17.82
C ASP A 101 -9.92 -10.82 16.73
N GLU A 102 -9.03 -9.92 17.14
CA GLU A 102 -8.23 -9.12 16.23
C GLU A 102 -7.37 -9.97 15.30
N LYS A 103 -6.74 -11.03 15.83
CA LYS A 103 -5.88 -11.92 15.05
C LYS A 103 -6.70 -12.66 13.99
N LYS A 104 -7.83 -13.23 14.37
CA LYS A 104 -8.74 -13.92 13.43
C LYS A 104 -9.30 -12.96 12.40
N TYR A 105 -9.64 -11.73 12.79
CA TYR A 105 -10.10 -10.72 11.87
C TYR A 105 -9.01 -10.35 10.85
N TYR A 106 -7.77 -10.08 11.30
CA TYR A 106 -6.63 -9.87 10.39
C TYR A 106 -6.45 -11.05 9.43
N GLN A 107 -6.46 -12.27 9.94
CA GLN A 107 -6.34 -13.46 9.11
C GLN A 107 -7.48 -13.58 8.08
N SER A 108 -8.71 -13.17 8.43
CA SER A 108 -9.82 -13.17 7.47
C SER A 108 -9.63 -12.16 6.34
N MET A 109 -8.96 -11.04 6.61
CA MET A 109 -8.59 -10.07 5.57
C MET A 109 -7.65 -10.68 4.53
N LEU A 110 -6.74 -11.57 4.95
CA LEU A 110 -5.81 -12.26 4.06
C LEU A 110 -6.50 -13.22 3.08
N LEU A 111 -7.73 -13.66 3.39
CA LEU A 111 -8.50 -14.56 2.53
C LEU A 111 -9.39 -13.84 1.51
N ARG A 112 -9.47 -12.51 1.56
CA ARG A 112 -10.37 -11.74 0.69
C ARG A 112 -10.00 -11.77 -0.80
N SER A 113 -8.78 -12.21 -1.11
CA SER A 113 -8.34 -12.44 -2.49
C SER A 113 -8.69 -13.84 -3.01
N ASP A 114 -9.12 -14.74 -2.13
CA ASP A 114 -9.49 -16.08 -2.53
C ASP A 114 -10.86 -16.05 -3.23
N ASP A 115 -10.97 -16.75 -4.36
CA ASP A 115 -12.26 -16.92 -5.03
C ASP A 115 -13.22 -17.71 -4.13
N ILE A 116 -14.25 -17.03 -3.65
CA ILE A 116 -15.37 -17.66 -2.91
C ILE A 116 -16.46 -18.09 -3.89
N ILE A 117 -16.15 -18.41 -5.12
CA ILE A 117 -17.10 -19.02 -6.02
C ILE A 117 -17.50 -20.38 -5.40
N PRO A 118 -18.78 -20.55 -5.00
CA PRO A 118 -19.21 -21.81 -4.40
C PRO A 118 -18.82 -22.95 -5.32
N LYS A 119 -18.42 -24.07 -4.76
CA LYS A 119 -17.95 -25.35 -5.32
C LYS A 119 -18.74 -25.93 -6.51
N VAL A 120 -19.21 -25.10 -7.44
CA VAL A 120 -20.02 -25.46 -8.57
C VAL A 120 -19.13 -25.49 -9.82
N GLU A 121 -18.28 -26.32 -10.02
CA GLU A 121 -17.37 -26.55 -11.14
C GLU A 121 -15.89 -26.22 -10.86
N LYS A 122 -15.30 -27.13 -10.14
CA LYS A 122 -13.89 -27.20 -9.81
C LYS A 122 -12.92 -27.38 -10.99
N SER A 123 -13.30 -27.29 -12.24
CA SER A 123 -12.49 -27.87 -13.31
C SER A 123 -11.56 -26.93 -14.07
N LEU A 124 -11.76 -25.61 -14.04
CA LEU A 124 -10.96 -24.68 -14.86
C LEU A 124 -10.21 -23.58 -14.07
N TRP A 125 -10.60 -23.27 -12.83
CA TRP A 125 -10.03 -22.17 -12.04
C TRP A 125 -9.23 -22.64 -10.82
N ASP A 126 -9.18 -23.91 -10.55
CA ASP A 126 -8.76 -24.55 -9.28
C ASP A 126 -7.29 -24.39 -8.87
N LYS A 127 -6.43 -23.76 -9.65
CA LYS A 127 -5.00 -23.66 -9.32
C LYS A 127 -4.38 -22.27 -9.40
N THR A 128 -5.11 -21.26 -9.82
CA THR A 128 -4.53 -19.94 -10.12
C THR A 128 -5.05 -18.79 -9.26
N SER A 129 -6.11 -19.00 -8.48
CA SER A 129 -6.83 -17.95 -7.76
C SER A 129 -6.51 -17.84 -6.27
N LEU A 130 -5.78 -18.79 -5.69
CA LEU A 130 -5.44 -18.74 -4.26
C LEU A 130 -4.10 -18.05 -4.02
N CYS A 131 -4.08 -17.10 -3.10
CA CYS A 131 -2.83 -16.53 -2.61
C CYS A 131 -1.98 -17.60 -1.92
N LEU A 132 -0.74 -17.80 -2.38
CA LEU A 132 0.19 -18.80 -1.86
C LEU A 132 1.14 -18.25 -0.78
N ASP A 133 0.91 -17.03 -0.29
CA ASP A 133 1.64 -16.48 0.85
C ASP A 133 1.41 -17.37 2.09
N ASP A 134 2.47 -17.64 2.86
CA ASP A 134 2.42 -18.55 4.00
C ASP A 134 1.36 -18.17 5.03
N GLN A 135 1.13 -16.86 5.24
CA GLN A 135 0.11 -16.37 6.17
C GLN A 135 -1.30 -16.66 5.65
N CYS A 136 -1.52 -16.56 4.34
CA CYS A 136 -2.80 -16.94 3.72
C CYS A 136 -3.05 -18.45 3.83
N VAL A 137 -2.01 -19.25 3.63
CA VAL A 137 -2.08 -20.72 3.77
C VAL A 137 -2.46 -21.11 5.21
N GLU A 138 -1.84 -20.49 6.21
CA GLU A 138 -2.19 -20.74 7.61
C GLU A 138 -3.61 -20.25 7.96
N ALA A 139 -4.01 -19.08 7.45
CA ALA A 139 -5.34 -18.51 7.70
C ALA A 139 -6.47 -19.45 7.24
N ARG A 140 -6.30 -20.17 6.14
CA ARG A 140 -7.30 -21.13 5.61
C ARG A 140 -7.55 -22.36 6.51
N LYS A 141 -6.70 -22.62 7.48
CA LYS A 141 -6.86 -23.74 8.40
C LYS A 141 -7.87 -23.45 9.53
N GLU A 142 -8.23 -22.19 9.73
CA GLU A 142 -9.07 -21.72 10.83
C GLU A 142 -10.52 -21.49 10.37
N GLN A 143 -11.45 -22.31 10.84
CA GLN A 143 -12.87 -22.25 10.43
C GLN A 143 -13.53 -20.89 10.70
N ASP A 144 -13.24 -20.26 11.84
CA ASP A 144 -13.82 -18.96 12.17
C ASP A 144 -13.29 -17.85 11.25
N VAL A 145 -12.05 -17.97 10.79
CA VAL A 145 -11.42 -17.05 9.84
C VAL A 145 -12.10 -17.15 8.48
N GLU A 146 -12.35 -18.36 7.99
CA GLU A 146 -13.10 -18.59 6.75
C GLU A 146 -14.53 -18.05 6.84
N LYS A 147 -15.22 -18.27 7.97
CA LYS A 147 -16.56 -17.71 8.22
C LYS A 147 -16.55 -16.18 8.20
N LEU A 148 -15.58 -15.53 8.88
CA LEU A 148 -15.46 -14.07 8.89
C LEU A 148 -15.26 -13.52 7.47
N CYS A 149 -14.40 -14.15 6.67
CA CYS A 149 -14.21 -13.78 5.28
C CYS A 149 -15.51 -13.94 4.46
N THR A 150 -16.21 -15.04 4.64
CA THR A 150 -17.50 -15.30 3.97
C THR A 150 -18.55 -14.24 4.35
N ILE A 151 -18.69 -13.91 5.64
CA ILE A 151 -19.58 -12.86 6.12
C ILE A 151 -19.25 -11.52 5.45
N TYR A 152 -17.98 -11.12 5.43
CA TYR A 152 -17.55 -9.89 4.78
C TYR A 152 -17.95 -9.82 3.29
N LEU A 153 -17.82 -10.93 2.56
CA LEU A 153 -18.03 -10.98 1.11
C LEU A 153 -19.51 -11.19 0.71
N SER A 154 -20.33 -11.80 1.56
CA SER A 154 -21.68 -12.22 1.18
C SER A 154 -22.81 -11.57 1.98
N ASN A 155 -22.54 -10.97 3.14
CA ASN A 155 -23.59 -10.40 3.99
C ASN A 155 -23.87 -8.95 3.61
N LYS A 156 -25.08 -8.70 3.09
CA LYS A 156 -25.51 -7.37 2.63
C LYS A 156 -25.63 -6.35 3.76
N ASP A 157 -26.01 -6.77 4.97
CA ASP A 157 -26.17 -5.85 6.10
C ASP A 157 -24.80 -5.39 6.58
N ILE A 158 -23.82 -6.30 6.68
CA ILE A 158 -22.41 -5.98 6.95
C ILE A 158 -21.88 -5.01 5.90
N TRP A 159 -22.18 -5.24 4.63
CA TRP A 159 -21.76 -4.35 3.55
C TRP A 159 -22.37 -2.95 3.68
N ASN A 160 -23.68 -2.85 3.98
CA ASN A 160 -24.38 -1.59 4.14
C ASN A 160 -23.84 -0.79 5.32
N GLU A 161 -23.76 -1.40 6.50
CA GLU A 161 -23.28 -0.76 7.74
C GLU A 161 -21.77 -0.43 7.63
N GLY A 162 -21.01 -1.31 7.00
CA GLY A 162 -19.58 -1.10 6.75
C GLY A 162 -19.29 0.09 5.85
N ASN A 163 -20.19 0.46 4.94
CA ASN A 163 -20.05 1.62 4.07
C ASN A 163 -20.47 2.95 4.70
N VAL A 164 -21.07 2.94 5.89
CA VAL A 164 -21.36 4.17 6.64
C VAL A 164 -20.03 4.87 6.95
N VAL A 165 -19.97 6.17 6.66
CA VAL A 165 -18.78 7.00 6.92
C VAL A 165 -18.67 7.29 8.40
N ASP A 166 -17.48 7.17 8.94
CA ASP A 166 -17.13 7.50 10.31
C ASP A 166 -15.85 8.34 10.36
N MET A 167 -15.62 8.98 11.49
CA MET A 167 -14.48 9.83 11.75
C MET A 167 -13.68 9.29 12.95
N PHE A 168 -12.37 9.32 12.84
CA PHE A 168 -11.48 8.96 13.93
C PHE A 168 -10.31 9.93 14.03
N ILE A 169 -9.87 10.22 15.25
CA ILE A 169 -8.71 11.06 15.53
C ILE A 169 -7.64 10.17 16.15
N TYR A 170 -6.54 9.99 15.44
CA TYR A 170 -5.40 9.24 15.94
C TYR A 170 -4.67 9.97 17.09
N HIS A 171 -4.10 9.21 17.99
CA HIS A 171 -3.00 9.71 18.82
C HIS A 171 -1.81 10.11 17.93
N LYS A 172 -1.07 11.14 18.34
CA LYS A 172 0.06 11.69 17.55
C LYS A 172 1.18 10.68 17.24
N ASP A 173 1.25 9.58 17.99
CA ASP A 173 2.18 8.48 17.75
C ASP A 173 2.03 7.85 16.36
N ILE A 174 0.86 8.01 15.73
CA ILE A 174 0.60 7.49 14.38
C ILE A 174 1.68 7.90 13.38
N SER A 175 2.17 9.14 13.46
CA SER A 175 3.21 9.64 12.55
C SER A 175 4.48 8.80 12.62
N SER A 176 4.97 8.51 13.82
CA SER A 176 6.17 7.70 14.04
C SER A 176 5.93 6.22 13.68
N ILE A 177 4.77 5.69 14.01
CA ILE A 177 4.41 4.29 13.72
C ILE A 177 4.32 4.09 12.21
N VAL A 178 3.62 4.96 11.49
CA VAL A 178 3.50 4.87 10.03
C VAL A 178 4.86 5.02 9.34
N GLU A 179 5.75 5.87 9.83
CA GLU A 179 7.12 5.98 9.30
C GLU A 179 7.91 4.67 9.46
N GLN A 180 7.79 4.00 10.60
CA GLN A 180 8.41 2.70 10.83
C GLN A 180 7.82 1.62 9.93
N ILE A 181 6.49 1.60 9.74
CA ILE A 181 5.81 0.69 8.81
C ILE A 181 6.29 0.96 7.36
N GLN A 182 6.42 2.21 6.94
CA GLN A 182 6.97 2.57 5.63
C GLN A 182 8.37 1.98 5.44
N ASN A 183 9.25 2.12 6.43
CA ASN A 183 10.61 1.57 6.38
C ASN A 183 10.59 0.02 6.28
N TYR A 184 9.73 -0.63 7.04
CA TYR A 184 9.52 -2.08 6.97
C TYR A 184 9.05 -2.50 5.56
N MET A 185 8.08 -1.81 4.98
CA MET A 185 7.57 -2.11 3.64
C MET A 185 8.61 -1.83 2.54
N MET A 186 9.40 -0.75 2.66
CA MET A 186 10.51 -0.50 1.74
C MET A 186 11.53 -1.65 1.76
N ALA A 187 11.85 -2.21 2.94
CA ALA A 187 12.72 -3.37 3.04
C ALA A 187 12.14 -4.61 2.32
N ILE A 188 10.82 -4.83 2.40
CA ILE A 188 10.13 -5.91 1.66
C ILE A 188 10.25 -5.68 0.16
N ILE A 189 9.99 -4.46 -0.33
CA ILE A 189 10.06 -4.09 -1.75
C ILE A 189 11.48 -4.33 -2.30
N VAL A 190 12.50 -3.91 -1.56
CA VAL A 190 13.91 -4.15 -1.92
C VAL A 190 14.23 -5.65 -1.94
N LYS A 191 13.85 -6.39 -0.90
CA LYS A 191 14.07 -7.84 -0.80
C LYS A 191 13.41 -8.61 -1.95
N LYS A 192 12.17 -8.22 -2.31
CA LYS A 192 11.41 -8.83 -3.41
C LYS A 192 11.84 -8.28 -4.78
N LYS A 193 12.72 -7.28 -4.85
CA LYS A 193 13.17 -6.62 -6.08
C LYS A 193 12.01 -6.06 -6.92
N ILE A 194 10.99 -5.54 -6.24
CA ILE A 194 9.87 -4.85 -6.88
C ILE A 194 10.33 -3.44 -7.24
N ALA A 195 10.03 -3.00 -8.46
CA ALA A 195 10.32 -1.64 -8.90
C ALA A 195 9.19 -0.67 -8.56
N ILE A 196 9.50 0.63 -8.50
CA ILE A 196 8.50 1.68 -8.40
C ILE A 196 8.55 2.54 -9.66
N GLU A 197 7.39 2.75 -10.25
CA GLU A 197 7.17 3.72 -11.31
C GLU A 197 6.67 5.03 -10.70
N SER A 198 7.46 6.08 -10.84
CA SER A 198 7.20 7.39 -10.26
C SER A 198 6.80 8.39 -11.35
N ASN A 199 5.74 9.15 -11.11
CA ASN A 199 5.17 10.12 -12.06
C ASN A 199 5.14 11.50 -11.41
N PRO A 200 6.26 12.26 -11.41
CA PRO A 200 6.44 13.44 -10.58
C PRO A 200 5.34 14.49 -10.71
N SER A 201 4.98 14.89 -11.93
CA SER A 201 3.94 15.91 -12.14
C SER A 201 2.56 15.46 -11.69
N SER A 202 2.19 14.19 -11.94
CA SER A 202 0.95 13.60 -11.44
C SER A 202 0.96 13.58 -9.91
N ASN A 203 2.01 13.07 -9.33
CA ASN A 203 2.13 12.90 -7.89
C ASN A 203 2.05 14.21 -7.10
N VAL A 204 2.64 15.30 -7.62
CA VAL A 204 2.55 16.63 -6.99
C VAL A 204 1.18 17.26 -7.18
N LYS A 205 0.49 17.01 -8.31
CA LYS A 205 -0.82 17.61 -8.60
C LYS A 205 -1.99 16.90 -7.89
N ILE A 206 -1.90 15.58 -7.73
CA ILE A 206 -2.99 14.75 -7.17
C ILE A 206 -2.65 14.29 -5.74
N GLY A 207 -1.41 13.90 -5.51
CA GLY A 207 -0.98 13.35 -4.22
C GLY A 207 -0.74 14.41 -3.14
N PRO A 208 -0.63 13.98 -1.88
CA PRO A 208 -0.35 14.87 -0.75
C PRO A 208 1.16 15.19 -0.67
N ILE A 209 1.71 15.82 -1.71
CA ILE A 209 3.13 16.17 -1.81
C ILE A 209 3.27 17.67 -2.02
N ASP A 210 3.99 18.35 -1.12
CA ASP A 210 4.13 19.81 -1.09
C ASP A 210 5.12 20.37 -2.15
N GLY A 211 5.52 19.56 -3.12
CA GLY A 211 6.39 19.96 -4.22
C GLY A 211 7.42 18.91 -4.61
N TYR A 212 8.12 19.14 -5.70
CA TYR A 212 9.05 18.16 -6.28
C TYR A 212 10.26 17.85 -5.37
N ASN A 213 10.71 18.82 -4.56
CA ASN A 213 11.80 18.65 -3.58
C ASN A 213 11.44 17.70 -2.42
N PHE A 214 10.16 17.50 -2.15
CA PHE A 214 9.65 16.55 -1.16
C PHE A 214 9.17 15.24 -1.80
N HIS A 215 9.44 15.04 -3.10
CA HIS A 215 8.93 13.90 -3.82
C HIS A 215 9.48 12.57 -3.26
N PRO A 216 8.60 11.56 -3.01
CA PRO A 216 8.97 10.27 -2.42
C PRO A 216 10.07 9.51 -3.17
N CYS A 217 10.27 9.75 -4.47
CA CYS A 217 11.29 9.05 -5.26
C CYS A 217 12.70 9.18 -4.67
N PHE A 218 13.04 10.29 -4.02
CA PHE A 218 14.35 10.46 -3.39
C PHE A 218 14.51 9.49 -2.20
N ARG A 219 13.47 9.31 -1.40
CA ARG A 219 13.46 8.35 -0.29
C ARG A 219 13.52 6.91 -0.81
N PHE A 220 12.84 6.61 -1.91
CA PHE A 220 12.92 5.30 -2.56
C PHE A 220 14.33 4.98 -3.03
N LEU A 221 14.96 5.93 -3.73
CA LEU A 221 16.31 5.78 -4.24
C LEU A 221 17.37 5.65 -3.14
N SER A 222 17.24 6.40 -2.04
CA SER A 222 18.16 6.32 -0.90
C SER A 222 18.03 4.99 -0.16
N ASN A 223 16.85 4.34 -0.20
CA ASN A 223 16.61 3.00 0.36
C ASN A 223 16.92 1.86 -0.64
N GLY A 224 17.49 2.15 -1.80
CA GLY A 224 17.93 1.13 -2.76
C GLY A 224 16.82 0.55 -3.63
N ILE A 225 15.64 1.15 -3.65
CA ILE A 225 14.53 0.73 -4.52
C ILE A 225 14.86 1.10 -5.97
N ASN A 226 14.53 0.21 -6.90
CA ASN A 226 14.63 0.45 -8.32
C ASN A 226 13.48 1.35 -8.78
N VAL A 227 13.77 2.63 -9.05
CA VAL A 227 12.78 3.65 -9.44
C VAL A 227 12.97 4.04 -10.89
N SER A 228 11.87 4.13 -11.65
CA SER A 228 11.80 4.80 -12.95
C SER A 228 10.96 6.07 -12.85
N VAL A 229 11.22 7.02 -13.74
CA VAL A 229 10.42 8.25 -13.88
C VAL A 229 9.65 8.19 -15.17
N ASN A 230 8.36 8.49 -15.10
CA ASN A 230 7.40 8.46 -16.20
C ASN A 230 6.51 9.70 -16.19
N THR A 231 5.67 9.85 -17.22
CA THR A 231 4.83 11.04 -17.41
C THR A 231 3.42 10.88 -16.88
N ASP A 232 2.99 9.62 -16.63
CA ASP A 232 1.56 9.32 -16.49
C ASP A 232 0.78 9.79 -17.74
N ASP A 233 -0.41 10.34 -17.58
CA ASP A 233 -1.21 10.89 -18.68
C ASP A 233 -0.65 12.23 -19.13
N LYS A 234 0.06 12.24 -20.27
CA LYS A 234 0.67 13.45 -20.84
C LYS A 234 -0.35 14.54 -21.17
N GLY A 235 -1.56 14.14 -21.56
CA GLY A 235 -2.62 15.08 -21.91
C GLY A 235 -3.15 15.82 -20.69
N ILE A 236 -3.43 15.11 -19.61
CA ILE A 236 -3.96 15.65 -18.37
C ILE A 236 -2.92 16.52 -17.65
N PHE A 237 -1.68 16.03 -17.57
CA PHE A 237 -0.63 16.71 -16.80
C PHE A 237 0.17 17.73 -17.61
N ALA A 238 -0.08 17.84 -18.92
CA ALA A 238 0.61 18.74 -19.84
C ALA A 238 2.14 18.65 -19.70
N THR A 239 2.68 17.42 -19.68
CA THR A 239 4.09 17.15 -19.43
C THR A 239 4.73 16.25 -20.49
N SER A 240 6.02 16.09 -20.42
CA SER A 240 6.83 15.20 -21.27
C SER A 240 7.90 14.53 -20.45
N LEU A 241 8.41 13.40 -20.91
CA LEU A 241 9.47 12.69 -20.19
C LEU A 241 10.72 13.55 -19.91
N PRO A 242 11.24 14.35 -20.87
CA PRO A 242 12.33 15.29 -20.58
C PRO A 242 11.98 16.29 -19.48
N ASN A 243 10.71 16.79 -19.46
CA ASN A 243 10.25 17.70 -18.42
C ASN A 243 10.26 17.04 -17.04
N GLU A 244 9.74 15.81 -16.91
CA GLU A 244 9.76 15.06 -15.65
C GLU A 244 11.17 14.87 -15.09
N TYR A 245 12.12 14.49 -15.96
CA TYR A 245 13.53 14.39 -15.59
C TYR A 245 14.13 15.73 -15.15
N SER A 246 13.78 16.83 -15.83
CA SER A 246 14.25 18.17 -15.49
C SER A 246 13.71 18.64 -14.14
N LEU A 247 12.44 18.35 -13.85
CA LEU A 247 11.81 18.68 -12.57
C LEU A 247 12.50 17.95 -11.41
N ILE A 248 12.75 16.66 -11.55
CA ILE A 248 13.44 15.87 -10.52
C ILE A 248 14.90 16.30 -10.37
N ALA A 249 15.62 16.59 -11.48
CA ALA A 249 17.00 17.09 -11.42
C ALA A 249 17.08 18.42 -10.69
N ASN A 250 16.17 19.36 -11.01
CA ASN A 250 16.10 20.65 -10.33
C ASN A 250 15.77 20.50 -8.83
N ALA A 251 14.80 19.67 -8.49
CA ALA A 251 14.43 19.38 -7.10
C ALA A 251 15.62 18.76 -6.33
N TYR A 252 16.38 17.89 -6.96
CA TYR A 252 17.57 17.29 -6.36
C TYR A 252 18.65 18.35 -6.06
N CYS A 253 18.86 19.31 -6.98
CA CYS A 253 19.74 20.45 -6.74
C CYS A 253 19.23 21.36 -5.61
N GLN A 254 17.90 21.60 -5.55
CA GLN A 254 17.30 22.37 -4.44
C GLN A 254 17.50 21.69 -3.08
N ASN A 255 17.60 20.37 -3.05
CA ASN A 255 17.92 19.59 -1.84
C ASN A 255 19.42 19.63 -1.47
N GLY A 256 20.24 20.49 -2.12
CA GLY A 256 21.63 20.73 -1.78
C GLY A 256 22.65 19.89 -2.55
N TYR A 257 22.23 19.12 -3.53
CA TYR A 257 23.11 18.33 -4.38
C TYR A 257 23.63 19.14 -5.57
N THR A 258 24.80 18.80 -6.05
CA THR A 258 25.42 19.47 -7.21
C THR A 258 24.78 19.06 -8.53
N ILE A 259 24.94 19.86 -9.56
CA ILE A 259 24.53 19.55 -10.95
C ILE A 259 25.15 18.23 -11.43
N ARG A 260 26.37 17.92 -11.03
CA ARG A 260 27.05 16.68 -11.40
C ARG A 260 26.38 15.46 -10.77
N GLU A 261 25.98 15.55 -9.51
CA GLU A 261 25.25 14.49 -8.82
C GLU A 261 23.84 14.32 -9.40
N ALA A 262 23.18 15.42 -9.76
CA ALA A 262 21.89 15.38 -10.46
C ALA A 262 22.01 14.69 -11.83
N ALA A 263 23.05 14.98 -12.60
CA ALA A 263 23.30 14.29 -13.87
C ALA A 263 23.50 12.78 -13.67
N TYR A 264 24.30 12.38 -12.68
CA TYR A 264 24.48 10.97 -12.33
C TYR A 264 23.17 10.29 -11.93
N LEU A 265 22.34 10.98 -11.14
CA LEU A 265 21.01 10.48 -10.77
C LEU A 265 20.13 10.27 -12.01
N MET A 266 20.14 11.19 -12.97
CA MET A 266 19.37 11.06 -14.22
C MET A 266 19.79 9.85 -15.04
N GLU A 267 21.09 9.59 -15.16
CA GLU A 267 21.59 8.38 -15.85
C GLU A 267 21.18 7.10 -15.11
N ARG A 268 21.22 7.10 -13.79
CA ARG A 268 20.73 5.98 -12.98
C ARG A 268 19.22 5.73 -13.20
N LEU A 269 18.40 6.77 -13.21
CA LEU A 269 16.96 6.66 -13.46
C LEU A 269 16.65 6.12 -14.86
N LYS A 270 17.41 6.56 -15.87
CA LYS A 270 17.31 6.02 -17.24
C LYS A 270 17.67 4.54 -17.32
N ALA A 271 18.77 4.13 -16.67
CA ALA A 271 19.18 2.72 -16.61
C ALA A 271 18.11 1.86 -15.92
N ASN A 272 17.56 2.36 -14.82
CA ASN A 272 16.45 1.73 -14.11
C ASN A 272 15.25 1.53 -15.05
N ALA A 273 14.82 2.59 -15.74
CA ALA A 273 13.69 2.54 -16.67
C ALA A 273 13.90 1.51 -17.79
N GLN A 274 15.12 1.41 -18.31
CA GLN A 274 15.47 0.39 -19.31
C GLN A 274 15.39 -1.03 -18.73
N SER A 275 15.84 -1.22 -17.49
CA SER A 275 15.77 -2.54 -16.83
C SER A 275 14.34 -3.00 -16.56
N GLN A 276 13.41 -2.05 -16.41
CA GLN A 276 11.99 -2.28 -16.13
C GLN A 276 11.13 -2.49 -17.39
N ARG A 277 11.72 -2.42 -18.61
CA ARG A 277 10.95 -2.70 -19.83
C ARG A 277 10.41 -4.12 -19.83
N PHE A 278 9.15 -4.27 -20.26
CA PHE A 278 8.61 -5.60 -20.54
C PHE A 278 9.44 -6.22 -21.66
N LYS A 279 10.07 -7.36 -21.38
CA LYS A 279 10.73 -8.15 -22.42
C LYS A 279 9.63 -8.84 -23.21
N GLU A 280 9.58 -8.65 -24.53
CA GLU A 280 8.80 -9.51 -25.39
C GLU A 280 9.28 -10.94 -25.15
N ASN A 281 8.43 -11.77 -24.57
CA ASN A 281 8.61 -13.21 -24.65
C ASN A 281 8.44 -13.54 -26.15
N LYS A 282 9.55 -13.77 -26.84
CA LYS A 282 9.50 -14.47 -28.12
C LYS A 282 8.93 -15.86 -27.84
N VAL A 283 7.61 -15.95 -27.83
CA VAL A 283 6.93 -17.23 -28.02
C VAL A 283 7.42 -17.68 -29.38
N ARG A 284 8.39 -18.58 -29.41
CA ARG A 284 8.68 -19.36 -30.60
C ARG A 284 7.41 -20.17 -30.88
N LEU A 285 6.55 -19.61 -31.73
CA LEU A 285 5.58 -20.40 -32.46
C LEU A 285 6.41 -21.41 -33.28
N GLY A 286 6.59 -22.59 -32.72
CA GLY A 286 7.08 -23.74 -33.49
C GLY A 286 5.99 -24.05 -34.52
N ILE A 287 6.26 -23.70 -35.76
CA ILE A 287 5.61 -24.23 -36.94
C ILE A 287 6.41 -25.48 -37.35
#